data_a1d4c1a11ed3f57e52d6694df44001b4
#
_entry.id   a1d4c1a11ed3f57e52d6694df44001b4
#
_cell.length_a   1.000
_cell.length_b   1.000
_cell.length_c   1.000
_cell.angle_alpha   90.00
_cell.angle_beta   90.00
_cell.angle_gamma   90.00
#
_symmetry.space_group_name_H-M   'P 1'
#
loop_
_entity.id
_entity.type
_entity.pdbx_description
1 polymer ?
#
loop_
_entity_poly.entity_id
_entity_poly.type
_entity_poly.pdbx_seq_one_letter_code
_entity_poly.pdbx_strand_id
1 'polypeptide(L)'
;MVQSSEAHGPEGRGGQDPAPVRRARLSGSVRLPPGYEPALFLFTPRGEKLWAEGWDPRFPAPAGDDAEPGTVFETSHGQVRTTWVVSAREPGRSVRYARIAHGRDAGTVTVTLDGAGAATVEYDLTALTDEAATGLARFAARYPEFLQDWEQAIADAACQPPA
;
A
#
# COMPACT_ATOMS: atom_id res chain seq x y z
N MET A 1 -1.50 -2.00 -3.08
CA MET A 1 -0.68 -1.35 -2.05
C MET A 1 0.37 -2.27 -1.55
N VAL A 2 1.57 -1.98 -1.93
CA VAL A 2 2.74 -2.81 -1.70
C VAL A 2 2.77 -3.26 -0.24
N GLN A 3 2.79 -4.55 -0.03
CA GLN A 3 3.06 -5.11 1.29
C GLN A 3 4.49 -4.74 1.64
N SER A 4 4.72 -4.27 2.87
CA SER A 4 6.07 -4.00 3.36
C SER A 4 6.90 -5.26 3.16
N SER A 5 7.81 -5.23 2.19
CA SER A 5 8.82 -6.25 2.02
C SER A 5 9.72 -6.15 3.25
N GLU A 6 9.68 -7.15 4.11
CA GLU A 6 10.77 -7.34 5.06
C GLU A 6 11.99 -7.72 4.24
N ALA A 7 12.78 -6.70 3.87
CA ALA A 7 14.11 -6.93 3.37
C ALA A 7 14.90 -7.59 4.50
N HIS A 8 15.18 -8.89 4.37
CA HIS A 8 16.27 -9.54 5.09
C HIS A 8 17.56 -8.93 4.53
N GLY A 9 17.97 -7.82 5.12
CA GLY A 9 19.28 -7.24 4.93
C GLY A 9 20.29 -7.89 5.89
N PRO A 10 21.60 -7.90 5.53
CA PRO A 10 22.61 -8.58 6.33
C PRO A 10 22.71 -7.98 7.73
N GLU A 11 22.85 -8.85 8.70
CA GLU A 11 23.16 -8.53 10.09
C GLU A 11 24.40 -7.63 10.16
N GLY A 12 24.22 -6.44 10.72
CA GLY A 12 25.36 -5.57 10.96
C GLY A 12 25.00 -4.13 11.28
N ARG A 13 24.60 -3.90 12.49
CA ARG A 13 24.88 -2.81 13.44
C ARG A 13 23.75 -2.70 14.42
N GLY A 14 24.03 -2.82 15.71
CA GLY A 14 23.08 -2.75 16.80
C GLY A 14 22.30 -1.44 16.87
N GLY A 15 21.30 -1.33 16.02
CA GLY A 15 20.21 -0.38 16.14
C GLY A 15 19.15 -1.06 16.99
N GLN A 16 18.87 -0.51 18.14
CA GLN A 16 17.82 -0.99 19.03
C GLN A 16 16.49 -0.88 18.26
N ASP A 17 15.73 -1.97 18.18
CA ASP A 17 14.40 -1.96 17.58
C ASP A 17 13.54 -0.86 18.22
N PRO A 18 12.72 -0.14 17.44
CA PRO A 18 11.82 0.83 18.01
C PRO A 18 10.84 0.16 18.96
N ALA A 19 10.39 0.91 19.98
CA ALA A 19 9.39 0.40 20.93
C ALA A 19 8.12 -0.07 20.17
N PRO A 20 7.51 -1.20 20.56
CA PRO A 20 6.31 -1.73 19.93
C PRO A 20 5.17 -0.70 19.88
N VAL A 21 4.44 -0.66 18.77
CA VAL A 21 3.31 0.25 18.55
C VAL A 21 2.07 -0.57 18.20
N ARG A 22 1.01 -0.45 19.01
CA ARG A 22 -0.26 -1.16 18.77
C ARG A 22 -1.08 -0.55 17.66
N ARG A 23 -1.02 0.74 17.47
CA ARG A 23 -1.72 1.45 16.39
C ARG A 23 -0.83 2.55 15.83
N ALA A 24 -0.73 2.62 14.53
CA ALA A 24 -0.02 3.68 13.82
C ALA A 24 -0.95 4.37 12.83
N ARG A 25 -0.92 5.70 12.83
CA ARG A 25 -1.52 6.54 11.81
C ARG A 25 -0.40 7.25 11.08
N LEU A 26 -0.26 6.93 9.81
CA LEU A 26 0.84 7.38 8.96
C LEU A 26 0.27 8.12 7.77
N SER A 27 0.90 9.22 7.39
CA SER A 27 0.51 10.01 6.23
C SER A 27 1.76 10.53 5.52
N GLY A 28 1.73 10.53 4.21
CA GLY A 28 2.80 11.09 3.40
C GLY A 28 2.37 11.27 1.96
N SER A 29 3.23 11.86 1.15
CA SER A 29 2.95 12.25 -0.23
C SER A 29 3.83 11.49 -1.20
N VAL A 30 3.27 11.15 -2.36
CA VAL A 30 3.93 10.56 -3.52
C VAL A 30 3.72 11.47 -4.71
N ARG A 31 4.80 11.92 -5.35
CA ARG A 31 4.73 12.67 -6.61
C ARG A 31 4.41 11.71 -7.75
N LEU A 32 3.56 12.16 -8.66
CA LEU A 32 3.13 11.38 -9.82
C LEU A 32 3.76 11.96 -11.09
N PRO A 33 4.27 11.12 -12.01
CA PRO A 33 4.77 11.58 -13.28
C PRO A 33 3.64 12.20 -14.11
N PRO A 34 3.92 13.24 -14.89
CA PRO A 34 2.93 13.83 -15.78
C PRO A 34 2.47 12.83 -16.84
N GLY A 35 1.19 12.92 -17.25
CA GLY A 35 0.65 12.09 -18.32
C GLY A 35 -0.01 10.79 -17.89
N TYR A 36 -0.02 10.45 -16.60
CA TYR A 36 -0.88 9.39 -16.08
C TYR A 36 -2.30 9.92 -15.86
N GLU A 37 -3.18 9.63 -16.79
CA GLU A 37 -4.59 9.91 -16.65
C GLU A 37 -5.42 8.64 -16.96
N PRO A 38 -6.32 8.21 -16.07
CA PRO A 38 -6.61 8.78 -14.74
C PRO A 38 -5.57 8.33 -13.69
N ALA A 39 -4.98 9.29 -12.99
CA ALA A 39 -3.90 9.01 -12.02
C ALA A 39 -4.34 8.09 -10.86
N LEU A 40 -5.62 8.13 -10.46
CA LEU A 40 -6.15 7.26 -9.41
C LEU A 40 -6.05 5.77 -9.79
N PHE A 41 -6.05 5.44 -11.08
CA PHE A 41 -5.88 4.06 -11.55
C PHE A 41 -4.58 3.42 -11.02
N LEU A 42 -3.51 4.19 -10.87
CA LEU A 42 -2.24 3.69 -10.31
C LEU A 42 -2.39 3.07 -8.92
N PHE A 43 -3.42 3.43 -8.19
CA PHE A 43 -3.67 2.98 -6.83
C PHE A 43 -4.89 2.04 -6.72
N THR A 44 -5.39 1.54 -7.85
CA THR A 44 -6.37 0.45 -7.87
C THR A 44 -5.68 -0.90 -7.84
N PRO A 45 -6.36 -1.97 -7.45
CA PRO A 45 -5.74 -3.31 -7.41
C PRO A 45 -5.08 -3.72 -8.72
N ARG A 46 -5.70 -3.44 -9.86
CA ARG A 46 -5.11 -3.76 -11.18
C ARG A 46 -4.04 -2.75 -11.59
N GLY A 47 -4.22 -1.49 -11.25
CA GLY A 47 -3.26 -0.44 -11.58
C GLY A 47 -1.92 -0.62 -10.88
N GLU A 48 -1.92 -1.09 -9.65
CA GLU A 48 -0.69 -1.36 -8.89
C GLU A 48 0.18 -2.46 -9.52
N LYS A 49 -0.39 -3.34 -10.32
CA LYS A 49 0.38 -4.35 -11.08
C LYS A 49 1.38 -3.72 -12.05
N LEU A 50 1.17 -2.47 -12.44
CA LEU A 50 2.07 -1.77 -13.36
C LEU A 50 3.41 -1.40 -12.72
N TRP A 51 3.43 -1.19 -11.40
CA TRP A 51 4.60 -0.66 -10.73
C TRP A 51 4.99 -1.36 -9.43
N ALA A 52 4.05 -2.06 -8.79
CA ALA A 52 4.31 -2.74 -7.53
C ALA A 52 4.82 -4.16 -7.77
N GLU A 53 6.11 -4.39 -7.55
CA GLU A 53 6.72 -5.71 -7.71
C GLU A 53 6.08 -6.75 -6.77
N GLY A 54 5.74 -7.92 -7.31
CA GLY A 54 5.13 -9.01 -6.55
C GLY A 54 3.66 -8.80 -6.20
N TRP A 55 3.04 -7.72 -6.65
CA TRP A 55 1.63 -7.45 -6.44
C TRP A 55 0.76 -8.30 -7.36
N ASP A 56 -0.01 -9.22 -6.79
CA ASP A 56 -0.90 -10.11 -7.53
C ASP A 56 -2.26 -10.22 -6.84
N PRO A 57 -3.18 -9.27 -7.09
CA PRO A 57 -4.51 -9.28 -6.50
C PRO A 57 -5.37 -10.39 -7.13
N ARG A 58 -6.02 -11.17 -6.27
CA ARG A 58 -7.00 -12.20 -6.65
C ARG A 58 -8.39 -11.76 -6.24
N PHE A 59 -9.35 -11.89 -7.15
CA PHE A 59 -10.73 -11.52 -6.92
C PHE A 59 -11.57 -12.79 -6.75
N PRO A 60 -12.07 -13.09 -5.53
CA PRO A 60 -12.95 -14.24 -5.30
C PRO A 60 -14.27 -14.15 -6.08
N ALA A 61 -14.77 -12.94 -6.30
CA ALA A 61 -15.89 -12.67 -7.19
C ALA A 61 -15.42 -11.80 -8.37
N PRO A 62 -15.97 -11.97 -9.57
CA PRO A 62 -15.63 -11.11 -10.71
C PRO A 62 -15.87 -9.64 -10.38
N ALA A 63 -14.87 -8.80 -10.67
CA ALA A 63 -14.94 -7.36 -10.51
C ALA A 63 -14.71 -6.67 -11.85
N GLY A 64 -15.74 -6.02 -12.40
CA GLY A 64 -15.63 -5.21 -13.60
C GLY A 64 -14.82 -3.94 -13.31
N ASP A 65 -15.27 -3.18 -12.31
CA ASP A 65 -14.54 -2.04 -11.74
C ASP A 65 -13.91 -2.50 -10.42
N ASP A 66 -12.59 -2.61 -10.39
CA ASP A 66 -11.85 -3.12 -9.23
C ASP A 66 -11.73 -2.12 -8.08
N ALA A 67 -12.15 -0.88 -8.29
CA ALA A 67 -12.22 0.16 -7.27
C ALA A 67 -13.67 0.52 -6.85
N GLU A 68 -14.65 -0.28 -7.28
CA GLU A 68 -16.02 -0.10 -6.82
C GLU A 68 -16.17 -0.46 -5.33
N PRO A 69 -16.79 0.40 -4.50
CA PRO A 69 -17.03 0.09 -3.10
C PRO A 69 -17.75 -1.25 -2.92
N GLY A 70 -17.24 -2.07 -2.01
CA GLY A 70 -17.69 -3.45 -1.78
C GLY A 70 -16.87 -4.51 -2.53
N THR A 71 -16.02 -4.13 -3.48
CA THR A 71 -15.11 -5.08 -4.14
C THR A 71 -14.15 -5.68 -3.12
N VAL A 72 -14.02 -7.00 -3.14
CA VAL A 72 -13.11 -7.77 -2.31
C VAL A 72 -12.00 -8.37 -3.18
N PHE A 73 -10.79 -8.28 -2.70
CA PHE A 73 -9.65 -8.98 -3.31
C PHE A 73 -8.66 -9.45 -2.24
N GLU A 74 -7.80 -10.37 -2.60
CA GLU A 74 -6.78 -10.93 -1.72
C GLU A 74 -5.41 -10.80 -2.36
N THR A 75 -4.41 -10.58 -1.52
CA THR A 75 -2.99 -10.65 -1.89
C THR A 75 -2.26 -11.57 -0.93
N SER A 76 -1.13 -12.10 -1.35
CA SER A 76 -0.27 -12.93 -0.50
C SER A 76 1.17 -12.45 -0.59
N HIS A 77 1.84 -12.40 0.56
CA HIS A 77 3.27 -12.15 0.65
C HIS A 77 3.89 -13.14 1.64
N GLY A 78 4.72 -14.05 1.13
CA GLY A 78 5.18 -15.17 1.93
C GLY A 78 4.02 -16.00 2.49
N GLN A 79 3.98 -16.16 3.80
CA GLN A 79 2.91 -16.88 4.51
C GLN A 79 1.71 -15.97 4.89
N VAL A 80 1.82 -14.67 4.67
CA VAL A 80 0.78 -13.72 5.06
C VAL A 80 -0.19 -13.49 3.92
N ARG A 81 -1.45 -13.81 4.17
CA ARG A 81 -2.57 -13.46 3.30
C ARG A 81 -3.26 -12.19 3.82
N THR A 82 -3.51 -11.27 2.92
CA THR A 82 -4.22 -10.02 3.22
C THR A 82 -5.52 -9.98 2.43
N THR A 83 -6.62 -9.79 3.14
CA THR A 83 -7.93 -9.52 2.53
C THR A 83 -8.16 -8.02 2.50
N TRP A 84 -8.62 -7.53 1.38
CA TRP A 84 -8.88 -6.13 1.10
C TRP A 84 -10.34 -5.94 0.70
N VAL A 85 -10.91 -4.83 1.14
CA VAL A 85 -12.25 -4.41 0.73
C VAL A 85 -12.19 -2.95 0.34
N VAL A 86 -12.65 -2.61 -0.85
CA VAL A 86 -12.86 -1.20 -1.23
C VAL A 86 -13.99 -0.66 -0.34
N SER A 87 -13.67 0.20 0.61
CA SER A 87 -14.62 0.72 1.59
C SER A 87 -15.25 2.05 1.19
N ALA A 88 -14.54 2.84 0.38
CA ALA A 88 -15.06 4.10 -0.15
C ALA A 88 -14.28 4.51 -1.40
N ARG A 89 -14.93 5.28 -2.26
CA ARG A 89 -14.32 5.92 -3.43
C ARG A 89 -14.99 7.25 -3.73
N GLU A 90 -14.19 8.25 -4.04
CA GLU A 90 -14.61 9.47 -4.69
C GLU A 90 -13.98 9.46 -6.10
N PRO A 91 -14.80 9.33 -7.19
CA PRO A 91 -14.26 9.15 -8.54
C PRO A 91 -13.25 10.23 -8.92
N GLY A 92 -12.10 9.81 -9.47
CA GLY A 92 -11.02 10.71 -9.88
C GLY A 92 -10.28 11.39 -8.74
N ARG A 93 -10.64 11.16 -7.49
CA ARG A 93 -10.03 11.85 -6.36
C ARG A 93 -9.47 10.92 -5.28
N SER A 94 -10.23 9.97 -4.78
CA SER A 94 -9.77 9.12 -3.68
C SER A 94 -10.32 7.72 -3.73
N VAL A 95 -9.58 6.81 -3.12
CA VAL A 95 -10.00 5.44 -2.84
C VAL A 95 -9.55 5.05 -1.44
N ARG A 96 -10.41 4.33 -0.72
CA ARG A 96 -10.12 3.79 0.60
C ARG A 96 -10.34 2.30 0.61
N TYR A 97 -9.40 1.61 1.21
CA TYR A 97 -9.44 0.17 1.45
C TYR A 97 -9.48 -0.12 2.94
N ALA A 98 -10.34 -1.04 3.36
CA ALA A 98 -10.14 -1.79 4.58
C ALA A 98 -9.23 -2.98 4.27
N ARG A 99 -8.28 -3.30 5.15
CA ARG A 99 -7.38 -4.43 4.97
C ARG A 99 -7.26 -5.24 6.25
N ILE A 100 -7.08 -6.55 6.08
CA ILE A 100 -6.82 -7.48 7.16
C ILE A 100 -5.68 -8.39 6.71
N ALA A 101 -4.48 -8.17 7.25
CA ALA A 101 -3.35 -9.08 7.13
C ALA A 101 -3.48 -10.13 8.24
N HIS A 102 -3.87 -11.33 7.86
CA HIS A 102 -4.25 -12.37 8.81
C HIS A 102 -3.13 -12.69 9.80
N GLY A 103 -3.46 -12.59 11.11
CA GLY A 103 -2.52 -12.83 12.20
C GLY A 103 -1.50 -11.71 12.43
N ARG A 104 -1.56 -10.60 11.70
CA ARG A 104 -0.60 -9.52 11.75
C ARG A 104 -1.21 -8.16 12.11
N ASP A 105 -1.97 -7.56 11.21
CA ASP A 105 -2.58 -6.24 11.42
C ASP A 105 -3.89 -6.09 10.66
N ALA A 106 -4.68 -5.11 11.06
CA ALA A 106 -5.90 -4.70 10.38
C ALA A 106 -6.04 -3.17 10.42
N GLY A 107 -6.73 -2.61 9.44
CA GLY A 107 -6.98 -1.18 9.39
C GLY A 107 -7.40 -0.67 8.03
N THR A 108 -7.04 0.56 7.73
CA THR A 108 -7.41 1.21 6.47
C THR A 108 -6.19 1.81 5.76
N VAL A 109 -6.31 1.87 4.44
CA VAL A 109 -5.39 2.58 3.57
C VAL A 109 -6.21 3.52 2.69
N THR A 110 -5.83 4.78 2.65
CA THR A 110 -6.51 5.80 1.84
C THR A 110 -5.51 6.48 0.92
N VAL A 111 -5.87 6.62 -0.33
CA VAL A 111 -5.12 7.42 -1.31
C VAL A 111 -6.01 8.56 -1.78
N THR A 112 -5.48 9.77 -1.73
CA THR A 112 -6.20 10.98 -2.17
C THR A 112 -5.30 11.78 -3.11
N LEU A 113 -5.80 12.05 -4.32
CA LEU A 113 -5.11 12.92 -5.28
C LEU A 113 -5.29 14.39 -4.87
N ASP A 114 -4.22 15.18 -4.94
CA ASP A 114 -4.26 16.61 -4.63
C ASP A 114 -4.70 17.48 -5.83
N GLY A 115 -4.79 16.89 -7.02
CA GLY A 115 -5.10 17.59 -8.28
C GLY A 115 -3.94 18.40 -8.84
N ALA A 116 -2.73 18.33 -8.23
CA ALA A 116 -1.54 19.07 -8.61
C ALA A 116 -0.33 18.17 -8.91
N GLY A 117 -0.57 16.88 -9.14
CA GLY A 117 0.47 15.91 -9.51
C GLY A 117 1.05 15.15 -8.33
N ALA A 118 0.36 15.08 -7.21
CA ALA A 118 0.72 14.23 -6.09
C ALA A 118 -0.48 13.50 -5.50
N ALA A 119 -0.20 12.44 -4.76
CA ALA A 119 -1.16 11.70 -3.98
C ALA A 119 -0.74 11.67 -2.51
N THR A 120 -1.68 11.88 -1.61
CA THR A 120 -1.49 11.60 -0.18
C THR A 120 -1.86 10.15 0.09
N VAL A 121 -0.97 9.42 0.76
CA VAL A 121 -1.16 8.03 1.14
C VAL A 121 -1.21 7.94 2.66
N GLU A 122 -2.30 7.41 3.19
CA GLU A 122 -2.55 7.32 4.62
C GLU A 122 -2.78 5.86 5.02
N TYR A 123 -2.09 5.42 6.06
CA TYR A 123 -2.31 4.13 6.73
C TYR A 123 -2.79 4.36 8.15
N ASP A 124 -3.85 3.68 8.55
CA ASP A 124 -4.29 3.59 9.94
C ASP A 124 -4.39 2.10 10.29
N LEU A 125 -3.35 1.58 10.94
CA LEU A 125 -3.18 0.16 11.19
C LEU A 125 -3.13 -0.14 12.68
N THR A 126 -3.76 -1.25 13.06
CA THR A 126 -3.70 -1.83 14.41
C THR A 126 -3.05 -3.21 14.34
N ALA A 127 -2.00 -3.41 15.12
CA ALA A 127 -1.32 -4.69 15.26
C ALA A 127 -2.19 -5.67 16.07
N LEU A 128 -2.34 -6.89 15.55
CA LEU A 128 -3.16 -7.94 16.17
C LEU A 128 -2.38 -8.83 17.15
N THR A 129 -1.05 -8.78 17.11
CA THR A 129 -0.14 -9.55 17.97
C THR A 129 1.00 -8.68 18.49
N ASP A 130 1.73 -9.15 19.50
CA ASP A 130 2.90 -8.45 20.03
C ASP A 130 4.03 -8.38 19.00
N GLU A 131 4.26 -9.44 18.26
CA GLU A 131 5.23 -9.48 17.16
C GLU A 131 4.88 -8.45 16.08
N ALA A 132 3.60 -8.40 15.68
CA ALA A 132 3.13 -7.42 14.71
C ALA A 132 3.26 -5.98 15.20
N ALA A 133 3.14 -5.73 16.51
CA ALA A 133 3.34 -4.39 17.10
C ALA A 133 4.80 -3.91 16.93
N THR A 134 5.77 -4.80 17.03
CA THR A 134 7.17 -4.49 16.73
C THR A 134 7.36 -4.22 15.22
N GLY A 135 6.77 -5.04 14.36
CA GLY A 135 6.79 -4.84 12.91
C GLY A 135 6.14 -3.51 12.49
N LEU A 136 5.02 -3.15 13.13
CA LEU A 136 4.33 -1.89 12.88
C LEU A 136 5.17 -0.67 13.27
N ALA A 137 5.91 -0.77 14.38
CA ALA A 137 6.83 0.28 14.79
C ALA A 137 7.97 0.48 13.77
N ARG A 138 8.53 -0.60 13.23
CA ARG A 138 9.54 -0.53 12.16
C ARG A 138 8.97 0.07 10.89
N PHE A 139 7.77 -0.33 10.49
CA PHE A 139 7.08 0.23 9.32
C PHE A 139 6.85 1.74 9.50
N ALA A 140 6.38 2.17 10.67
CA ALA A 140 6.17 3.58 10.96
C ALA A 140 7.47 4.39 10.88
N ALA A 141 8.58 3.86 11.39
CA ALA A 141 9.89 4.52 11.34
C ALA A 141 10.42 4.66 9.91
N ARG A 142 10.08 3.74 9.00
CA ARG A 142 10.54 3.72 7.61
C ARG A 142 9.48 4.21 6.61
N TYR A 143 8.38 4.73 7.08
CA TYR A 143 7.28 5.13 6.20
C TYR A 143 7.66 6.16 5.13
N PRO A 144 8.49 7.19 5.42
CA PRO A 144 8.95 8.11 4.37
C PRO A 144 9.76 7.41 3.25
N GLU A 145 10.63 6.47 3.60
CA GLU A 145 11.41 5.68 2.62
C GLU A 145 10.48 4.79 1.79
N PHE A 146 9.51 4.16 2.44
CA PHE A 146 8.50 3.33 1.78
C PHE A 146 7.73 4.11 0.70
N LEU A 147 7.35 5.35 0.96
CA LEU A 147 6.70 6.21 -0.05
C LEU A 147 7.65 6.69 -1.14
N GLN A 148 8.93 6.88 -0.84
CA GLN A 148 9.96 7.16 -1.86
C GLN A 148 10.13 5.99 -2.81
N ASP A 149 10.09 4.76 -2.30
CA ASP A 149 10.15 3.54 -3.13
C ASP A 149 8.93 3.46 -4.06
N TRP A 150 7.74 3.82 -3.59
CA TRP A 150 6.55 3.93 -4.45
C TRP A 150 6.72 4.97 -5.55
N GLU A 151 7.19 6.16 -5.18
CA GLU A 151 7.41 7.25 -6.12
C GLU A 151 8.37 6.84 -7.23
N GLN A 152 9.48 6.17 -6.87
CA GLN A 152 10.45 5.67 -7.83
C GLN A 152 9.87 4.57 -8.73
N ALA A 153 9.18 3.59 -8.15
CA ALA A 153 8.57 2.50 -8.91
C ALA A 153 7.52 2.98 -9.92
N ILE A 154 6.69 3.95 -9.52
CA ILE A 154 5.71 4.59 -10.42
C ILE A 154 6.42 5.35 -11.54
N ALA A 155 7.48 6.10 -11.23
CA ALA A 155 8.25 6.83 -12.23
C ALA A 155 8.94 5.89 -13.23
N ASP A 156 9.50 4.78 -12.75
CA ASP A 156 10.15 3.77 -13.60
C ASP A 156 9.14 3.10 -14.54
N ALA A 157 7.95 2.76 -14.03
CA ALA A 157 6.88 2.21 -14.84
C ALA A 157 6.40 3.19 -15.93
N ALA A 158 6.38 4.50 -15.63
CA ALA A 158 6.04 5.53 -16.60
C ALA A 158 7.05 5.66 -17.75
N CYS A 159 8.30 5.31 -17.51
CA CYS A 159 9.37 5.39 -18.50
C CYS A 159 9.45 4.14 -19.40
N GLN A 160 8.72 3.08 -19.08
CA GLN A 160 8.70 1.86 -19.90
C GLN A 160 7.72 2.04 -21.08
N PRO A 161 8.14 1.77 -22.32
CA PRO A 161 7.22 1.78 -23.45
C PRO A 161 6.14 0.72 -23.25
N PRO A 162 4.88 0.98 -23.66
CA PRO A 162 3.83 -0.02 -23.61
C PRO A 162 4.26 -1.25 -24.42
N ALA A 163 4.12 -2.42 -23.80
CA ALA A 163 4.40 -3.70 -24.45
C ALA A 163 3.41 -3.97 -25.59
#